data_5409d54121a59a9bee28ad252b1fe3d2
#
_entry.id   5409d54121a59a9bee28ad252b1fe3d2
#
_cell.length_a   1.000
_cell.length_b   1.000
_cell.length_c   1.000
_cell.angle_alpha   90.00
_cell.angle_beta   90.00
_cell.angle_gamma   90.00
#
_symmetry.space_group_name_H-M   'P 1'
#
loop_
_entity.id
_entity.type
_entity.pdbx_description
1 polymer ?
#
loop_
_entity_poly.entity_id
_entity_poly.type
_entity_poly.pdbx_seq_one_letter_code
_entity_poly.pdbx_strand_id
1 'polypeptide(L)'
;MLFKRIIPVLLILTIVVYFIARYNGPDPGTITTIDQRNLEEFWKVSDVAVTEGQFHLGKESASITSRFRLRDFELSLQMKTTPGAVGQLNFATSKRNWGKIRGYSVVINNSDYSTGNNQKTGSLSKIRNNFIRTAADNEWFDLKIEVHGNHIHVSVNDKLISEYTEPLNAKRLEGLTGMVLSRSFISLRKTSASGEMVVREMKIKPIIEEENRKILDFQTDSLADVVDSLNQREFPLIDFHVHLKGGLTMDQACGHARANGFNYGVAANCGLKFPVTNDSTLNSYLNGIVKEPVFKAMQCEGREWVTLFTPEAVAGFDYIFTDAMTWTDHKGRRLRLWMPDETFVDNDQEFMDMLTGKIEAIMDGEPVDIYVNPTFIPAQLQSRYDELWTNERMDRVVNALLRNQVALEINARYKIPSIAFIRKAKAAGVKFSFGTNNVKNDDLNRLEYCLKVIREAGLTSEDMFMPRPRSERKILKKGLPSAITG
;
A
#
# COMPACT_ATOMS: atom_id res chain seq x y z
N MET A 1 -16.33 53.05 -46.81
CA MET A 1 -17.17 52.38 -45.77
C MET A 1 -16.61 51.06 -45.27
N LEU A 2 -15.73 50.39 -45.98
CA LEU A 2 -15.16 49.08 -45.61
C LEU A 2 -14.18 49.13 -44.39
N PHE A 3 -13.34 50.19 -44.32
CA PHE A 3 -12.33 50.32 -43.26
C PHE A 3 -12.91 50.51 -41.85
N LYS A 4 -14.11 51.06 -41.70
CA LYS A 4 -14.74 51.27 -40.35
C LYS A 4 -15.30 49.96 -39.73
N ARG A 5 -15.44 48.87 -40.52
CA ARG A 5 -15.94 47.58 -40.02
C ARG A 5 -14.83 46.56 -39.77
N ILE A 6 -13.64 46.76 -40.37
CA ILE A 6 -12.50 45.82 -40.24
C ILE A 6 -11.75 46.03 -38.90
N ILE A 7 -11.58 47.27 -38.45
CA ILE A 7 -10.88 47.58 -37.21
C ILE A 7 -11.52 46.96 -35.96
N PRO A 8 -12.84 47.02 -35.76
CA PRO A 8 -13.44 46.38 -34.58
C PRO A 8 -13.37 44.85 -34.64
N VAL A 9 -13.42 44.23 -35.81
CA VAL A 9 -13.29 42.76 -35.94
C VAL A 9 -11.86 42.31 -35.66
N LEU A 10 -10.84 43.02 -36.13
CA LEU A 10 -9.44 42.76 -35.80
C LEU A 10 -9.18 42.97 -34.31
N LEU A 11 -9.75 43.99 -33.69
CA LEU A 11 -9.62 44.23 -32.25
C LEU A 11 -10.26 43.12 -31.42
N ILE A 12 -11.45 42.66 -31.83
CA ILE A 12 -12.13 41.53 -31.14
C ILE A 12 -11.31 40.24 -31.35
N LEU A 13 -10.78 39.97 -32.55
CA LEU A 13 -9.94 38.81 -32.78
C LEU A 13 -8.65 38.86 -31.93
N THR A 14 -8.00 40.03 -31.88
CA THR A 14 -6.80 40.21 -31.04
C THR A 14 -7.09 40.03 -29.54
N ILE A 15 -8.24 40.56 -29.09
CA ILE A 15 -8.70 40.36 -27.70
C ILE A 15 -9.01 38.90 -27.44
N VAL A 16 -9.70 38.21 -28.36
CA VAL A 16 -10.02 36.78 -28.24
C VAL A 16 -8.74 35.95 -28.24
N VAL A 17 -7.80 36.20 -29.13
CA VAL A 17 -6.49 35.52 -29.20
C VAL A 17 -5.68 35.79 -27.91
N TYR A 18 -5.67 37.04 -27.42
CA TYR A 18 -5.03 37.44 -26.18
C TYR A 18 -5.66 36.70 -24.97
N PHE A 19 -6.99 36.61 -24.90
CA PHE A 19 -7.70 35.88 -23.85
C PHE A 19 -7.46 34.37 -23.93
N ILE A 20 -7.43 33.80 -25.16
CA ILE A 20 -7.13 32.36 -25.37
C ILE A 20 -5.67 32.08 -24.96
N ALA A 21 -4.70 32.89 -25.39
CA ALA A 21 -3.30 32.73 -24.99
C ALA A 21 -3.10 32.89 -23.48
N ARG A 22 -3.74 33.91 -22.87
CA ARG A 22 -3.69 34.15 -21.41
C ARG A 22 -4.43 33.07 -20.62
N TYR A 23 -5.47 32.45 -21.20
CA TYR A 23 -6.23 31.39 -20.56
C TYR A 23 -5.50 30.03 -20.62
N ASN A 24 -4.72 29.78 -21.67
CA ASN A 24 -3.96 28.55 -21.85
C ASN A 24 -2.53 28.61 -21.24
N GLY A 25 -2.03 29.79 -20.95
CA GLY A 25 -0.66 29.99 -20.49
C GLY A 25 0.37 29.84 -21.63
N PRO A 26 1.67 29.95 -21.35
CA PRO A 26 2.73 29.72 -22.32
C PRO A 26 2.75 28.26 -22.79
N ASP A 27 3.14 28.05 -24.03
CA ASP A 27 3.37 26.71 -24.55
C ASP A 27 4.69 26.16 -23.98
N PRO A 28 4.69 25.05 -23.25
CA PRO A 28 5.91 24.48 -22.68
C PRO A 28 6.87 23.89 -23.72
N GLY A 29 6.48 23.87 -25.03
CA GLY A 29 7.25 23.18 -26.07
C GLY A 29 7.20 21.66 -25.92
N THR A 30 8.15 20.97 -26.55
CA THR A 30 8.19 19.50 -26.53
C THR A 30 8.84 18.91 -25.28
N ILE A 31 9.86 19.57 -24.74
CA ILE A 31 10.55 19.16 -23.49
C ILE A 31 11.03 20.43 -22.79
N THR A 32 10.68 20.57 -21.53
CA THR A 32 11.11 21.71 -20.72
C THR A 32 11.83 21.20 -19.46
N THR A 33 13.13 21.47 -19.39
CA THR A 33 13.87 21.35 -18.12
C THR A 33 13.67 22.65 -17.37
N ILE A 34 13.21 22.56 -16.12
CA ILE A 34 12.90 23.72 -15.30
C ILE A 34 14.10 24.01 -14.44
N ASP A 35 14.69 25.18 -14.66
CA ASP A 35 15.76 25.74 -13.86
C ASP A 35 15.37 27.12 -13.30
N GLN A 36 16.26 27.73 -12.53
CA GLN A 36 16.01 29.04 -11.91
C GLN A 36 15.70 30.14 -12.93
N ARG A 37 16.22 30.05 -14.16
CA ARG A 37 16.08 31.10 -15.20
C ARG A 37 14.71 31.10 -15.85
N ASN A 38 14.13 29.89 -16.06
CA ASN A 38 12.83 29.72 -16.73
C ASN A 38 11.68 29.44 -15.78
N LEU A 39 11.97 29.31 -14.46
CA LEU A 39 10.96 28.93 -13.47
C LEU A 39 9.75 29.89 -13.50
N GLU A 40 9.98 31.20 -13.43
CA GLU A 40 8.89 32.19 -13.36
C GLU A 40 8.13 32.35 -14.67
N GLU A 41 8.73 31.99 -15.80
CA GLU A 41 8.06 32.00 -17.10
C GLU A 41 6.98 30.92 -17.17
N PHE A 42 7.32 29.70 -16.77
CA PHE A 42 6.44 28.53 -16.92
C PHE A 42 5.70 28.16 -15.64
N TRP A 43 6.16 28.64 -14.47
CA TRP A 43 5.63 28.24 -13.18
C TRP A 43 5.33 29.42 -12.26
N LYS A 44 4.28 29.29 -11.48
CA LYS A 44 3.97 30.17 -10.35
C LYS A 44 4.51 29.51 -9.08
N VAL A 45 5.37 30.21 -8.38
CA VAL A 45 6.03 29.74 -7.16
C VAL A 45 5.45 30.50 -5.95
N SER A 46 5.23 29.80 -4.86
CA SER A 46 4.79 30.38 -3.58
C SER A 46 5.55 29.73 -2.43
N ASP A 47 6.18 30.55 -1.60
CA ASP A 47 6.92 30.12 -0.40
C ASP A 47 8.03 29.07 -0.65
N VAL A 48 8.69 29.17 -1.81
CA VAL A 48 9.80 28.30 -2.22
C VAL A 48 11.09 29.10 -2.23
N ALA A 49 12.10 28.65 -1.51
CA ALA A 49 13.44 29.20 -1.61
C ALA A 49 14.20 28.52 -2.75
N VAL A 50 15.07 29.25 -3.43
CA VAL A 50 15.95 28.70 -4.47
C VAL A 50 17.39 28.87 -4.02
N THR A 51 18.10 27.77 -3.84
CA THR A 51 19.52 27.75 -3.41
C THR A 51 20.26 26.73 -4.25
N GLU A 52 21.37 27.15 -4.84
CA GLU A 52 22.23 26.28 -5.69
C GLU A 52 21.47 25.53 -6.80
N GLY A 53 20.45 26.20 -7.39
CA GLY A 53 19.63 25.60 -8.43
C GLY A 53 18.60 24.59 -7.92
N GLN A 54 18.44 24.41 -6.61
CA GLN A 54 17.47 23.52 -5.99
C GLN A 54 16.28 24.33 -5.44
N PHE A 55 15.10 23.74 -5.52
CA PHE A 55 13.84 24.32 -5.04
C PHE A 55 13.49 23.74 -3.68
N HIS A 56 13.46 24.57 -2.66
CA HIS A 56 13.24 24.21 -1.25
C HIS A 56 11.81 24.56 -0.81
N LEU A 57 10.98 23.55 -0.62
CA LEU A 57 9.60 23.65 -0.10
C LEU A 57 9.64 23.34 1.41
N GLY A 58 10.02 24.33 2.23
CA GLY A 58 10.15 24.18 3.68
C GLY A 58 8.84 24.45 4.42
N LYS A 59 8.03 25.41 3.96
CA LYS A 59 6.78 25.82 4.63
C LYS A 59 5.59 24.96 4.19
N GLU A 60 4.63 24.76 5.08
CA GLU A 60 3.32 24.25 4.72
C GLU A 60 2.67 25.18 3.68
N SER A 61 2.04 24.62 2.67
CA SER A 61 1.48 25.31 1.50
C SER A 61 2.50 25.79 0.46
N ALA A 62 3.82 25.67 0.69
CA ALA A 62 4.80 25.94 -0.36
C ALA A 62 4.45 25.18 -1.62
N SER A 63 4.49 25.84 -2.78
CA SER A 63 4.03 25.22 -4.03
C SER A 63 4.71 25.75 -5.28
N ILE A 64 4.80 24.87 -6.29
CA ILE A 64 5.22 25.16 -7.66
C ILE A 64 4.08 24.73 -8.57
N THR A 65 3.43 25.66 -9.24
CA THR A 65 2.23 25.39 -10.08
C THR A 65 2.47 25.88 -11.51
N SER A 66 2.20 25.04 -12.49
CA SER A 66 2.38 25.39 -13.91
C SER A 66 1.49 26.57 -14.32
N ARG A 67 1.99 27.42 -15.21
CA ARG A 67 1.22 28.51 -15.86
C ARG A 67 0.47 28.03 -17.09
N PHE A 68 0.82 26.85 -17.60
CA PHE A 68 0.21 26.15 -18.72
C PHE A 68 -0.68 25.01 -18.23
N ARG A 69 -1.50 24.48 -19.14
CA ARG A 69 -2.39 23.36 -18.86
C ARG A 69 -2.07 22.21 -19.79
N LEU A 70 -1.95 21.01 -19.23
CA LEU A 70 -1.77 19.77 -19.98
C LEU A 70 -2.85 18.77 -19.58
N ARG A 71 -3.14 17.84 -20.49
CA ARG A 71 -3.92 16.64 -20.20
C ARG A 71 -3.00 15.43 -20.22
N ASP A 72 -2.24 15.27 -21.26
CA ASP A 72 -1.31 14.20 -21.50
C ASP A 72 0.12 14.72 -21.40
N PHE A 73 0.94 14.07 -20.58
CA PHE A 73 2.29 14.52 -20.29
C PHE A 73 3.13 13.41 -19.65
N GLU A 74 4.44 13.56 -19.77
CA GLU A 74 5.42 12.92 -18.89
C GLU A 74 6.03 14.00 -17.98
N LEU A 75 6.05 13.76 -16.67
CA LEU A 75 6.70 14.60 -15.68
C LEU A 75 7.69 13.78 -14.90
N SER A 76 8.93 14.24 -14.85
CA SER A 76 10.01 13.64 -14.06
C SER A 76 10.52 14.66 -13.05
N LEU A 77 10.67 14.22 -11.81
CA LEU A 77 11.18 15.00 -10.70
C LEU A 77 12.30 14.22 -10.02
N GLN A 78 13.42 14.89 -9.75
CA GLN A 78 14.43 14.36 -8.83
C GLN A 78 14.32 15.09 -7.51
N MET A 79 13.95 14.37 -6.46
CA MET A 79 13.52 14.92 -5.19
C MET A 79 14.23 14.30 -3.99
N LYS A 80 14.21 15.04 -2.88
CA LYS A 80 14.60 14.55 -1.55
C LYS A 80 13.61 15.10 -0.51
N THR A 81 13.26 14.28 0.47
CA THR A 81 12.46 14.69 1.62
C THR A 81 13.25 14.56 2.91
N THR A 82 12.91 15.34 3.90
CA THR A 82 13.38 15.12 5.27
C THR A 82 12.25 14.52 6.12
N PRO A 83 12.55 13.89 7.27
CA PRO A 83 11.52 13.26 8.11
C PRO A 83 10.35 14.18 8.42
N GLY A 84 9.13 13.67 8.25
CA GLY A 84 7.89 14.41 8.45
C GLY A 84 7.43 15.26 7.26
N ALA A 85 8.20 15.33 6.18
CA ALA A 85 7.78 16.02 4.96
C ALA A 85 6.71 15.21 4.22
N VAL A 86 5.56 15.81 4.00
CA VAL A 86 4.48 15.26 3.18
C VAL A 86 4.07 16.28 2.13
N GLY A 87 3.90 15.82 0.91
CA GLY A 87 3.45 16.64 -0.20
C GLY A 87 2.57 15.88 -1.18
N GLN A 88 2.10 16.61 -2.17
CA GLN A 88 1.25 16.09 -3.23
C GLN A 88 1.60 16.73 -4.56
N LEU A 89 1.62 15.93 -5.60
CA LEU A 89 1.63 16.41 -6.98
C LEU A 89 0.23 16.24 -7.56
N ASN A 90 -0.41 17.35 -7.90
CA ASN A 90 -1.80 17.42 -8.34
C ASN A 90 -1.87 17.70 -9.84
N PHE A 91 -2.77 17.02 -10.54
CA PHE A 91 -3.06 17.21 -11.97
C PHE A 91 -4.53 16.88 -12.27
N ALA A 92 -4.98 17.14 -13.49
CA ALA A 92 -6.38 17.01 -13.89
C ALA A 92 -7.34 17.73 -12.92
N THR A 93 -6.91 18.89 -12.41
CA THR A 93 -7.66 19.64 -11.39
C THR A 93 -8.61 20.62 -12.04
N SER A 94 -9.91 20.54 -11.79
CA SER A 94 -10.87 21.56 -12.19
C SER A 94 -10.98 22.62 -11.09
N LYS A 95 -10.78 23.90 -11.43
CA LYS A 95 -11.03 25.04 -10.52
C LYS A 95 -12.53 25.34 -10.39
N ARG A 96 -13.39 24.36 -10.25
CA ARG A 96 -14.79 24.59 -9.88
C ARG A 96 -14.93 24.54 -8.37
N ASN A 97 -15.20 25.68 -7.75
CA ASN A 97 -15.53 25.95 -6.34
C ASN A 97 -14.35 26.13 -5.37
N TRP A 98 -13.94 27.42 -5.21
CA TRP A 98 -13.42 28.00 -3.95
C TRP A 98 -12.40 27.12 -3.18
N GLY A 99 -11.21 26.96 -3.72
CA GLY A 99 -10.06 26.49 -2.96
C GLY A 99 -9.93 24.96 -2.76
N LYS A 100 -10.90 24.12 -3.14
CA LYS A 100 -10.74 22.66 -3.12
C LYS A 100 -10.16 22.18 -4.43
N ILE A 101 -8.95 21.62 -4.37
CA ILE A 101 -8.32 20.93 -5.51
C ILE A 101 -9.11 19.64 -5.73
N ARG A 102 -9.76 19.53 -6.90
CA ARG A 102 -10.46 18.32 -7.32
C ARG A 102 -9.76 17.79 -8.57
N GLY A 103 -9.14 16.65 -8.45
CA GLY A 103 -8.36 16.01 -9.50
C GLY A 103 -7.55 14.87 -8.92
N TYR A 104 -6.61 14.36 -9.66
CA TYR A 104 -5.70 13.32 -9.19
C TYR A 104 -4.56 13.92 -8.38
N SER A 105 -4.11 13.15 -7.38
CA SER A 105 -2.98 13.49 -6.52
C SER A 105 -2.03 12.32 -6.39
N VAL A 106 -0.75 12.55 -6.65
CA VAL A 106 0.32 11.61 -6.29
C VAL A 106 0.92 12.04 -4.98
N VAL A 107 0.93 11.14 -4.00
CA VAL A 107 1.47 11.39 -2.65
C VAL A 107 3.00 11.34 -2.68
N ILE A 108 3.62 12.23 -1.91
CA ILE A 108 5.05 12.24 -1.60
C ILE A 108 5.17 12.15 -0.08
N ASN A 109 5.60 10.99 0.44
CA ASN A 109 5.74 10.71 1.86
C ASN A 109 6.69 9.50 2.05
N ASN A 110 7.92 9.75 2.47
CA ASN A 110 8.93 8.72 2.69
C ASN A 110 9.13 8.37 4.17
N SER A 111 8.50 9.13 5.07
CA SER A 111 8.65 8.95 6.52
C SER A 111 8.05 7.63 7.00
N ASP A 112 8.42 7.23 8.21
CA ASP A 112 7.91 6.01 8.84
C ASP A 112 6.39 6.04 9.05
N TYR A 113 5.81 4.88 9.33
CA TYR A 113 4.37 4.76 9.60
C TYR A 113 4.04 5.45 10.93
N SER A 114 2.89 6.09 10.95
CA SER A 114 2.37 6.80 12.11
C SER A 114 0.86 6.55 12.25
N THR A 115 0.24 7.12 13.26
CA THR A 115 -1.22 7.18 13.33
C THR A 115 -1.76 8.11 12.24
N GLY A 116 -2.78 7.67 11.50
CA GLY A 116 -3.41 8.44 10.44
C GLY A 116 -3.07 7.96 9.03
N ASN A 117 -2.99 8.86 8.06
CA ASN A 117 -2.76 8.49 6.66
C ASN A 117 -1.33 8.00 6.42
N ASN A 118 -1.20 6.71 6.17
CA ASN A 118 0.07 6.02 5.92
C ASN A 118 0.39 5.81 4.43
N GLN A 119 -0.30 6.49 3.53
CA GLN A 119 0.04 6.44 2.10
C GLN A 119 1.48 6.93 1.88
N LYS A 120 2.20 6.26 1.00
CA LYS A 120 3.61 6.50 0.70
C LYS A 120 3.80 7.07 -0.71
N THR A 121 5.02 7.53 -0.97
CA THR A 121 5.40 8.07 -2.29
C THR A 121 5.03 7.14 -3.41
N GLY A 122 4.44 7.70 -4.48
CA GLY A 122 3.94 6.96 -5.62
C GLY A 122 2.48 6.52 -5.50
N SER A 123 1.80 6.74 -4.35
CA SER A 123 0.35 6.51 -4.24
C SER A 123 -0.42 7.47 -5.15
N LEU A 124 -1.24 6.95 -6.04
CA LEU A 124 -2.30 7.71 -6.70
C LEU A 124 -3.50 7.75 -5.73
N SER A 125 -3.49 8.78 -4.88
CA SER A 125 -4.37 8.89 -3.72
C SER A 125 -5.83 8.68 -4.07
N LYS A 126 -6.53 7.86 -3.27
CA LYS A 126 -7.95 7.53 -3.42
C LYS A 126 -8.31 6.73 -4.68
N ILE A 127 -7.32 6.25 -5.42
CA ILE A 127 -7.51 5.46 -6.65
C ILE A 127 -6.68 4.17 -6.59
N ARG A 128 -5.36 4.31 -6.39
CA ARG A 128 -4.39 3.22 -6.22
C ARG A 128 -3.48 3.60 -5.07
N ASN A 129 -3.96 3.33 -3.85
CA ASN A 129 -3.25 3.71 -2.64
C ASN A 129 -2.02 2.81 -2.45
N ASN A 130 -0.85 3.42 -2.35
CA ASN A 130 0.39 2.74 -2.01
C ASN A 130 0.71 2.96 -0.52
N PHE A 131 0.90 1.88 0.22
CA PHE A 131 1.29 1.90 1.63
C PHE A 131 2.74 1.42 1.83
N ILE A 132 3.43 1.04 0.76
CA ILE A 132 4.79 0.53 0.80
C ILE A 132 5.76 1.69 0.63
N ARG A 133 6.77 1.77 1.51
CA ARG A 133 7.81 2.79 1.40
C ARG A 133 8.71 2.48 0.21
N THR A 134 8.69 3.34 -0.80
CA THR A 134 9.39 3.18 -2.08
C THR A 134 10.64 4.05 -2.20
N ALA A 135 10.81 5.01 -1.29
CA ALA A 135 12.00 5.85 -1.15
C ALA A 135 12.27 6.12 0.33
N ALA A 136 13.45 6.61 0.66
CA ALA A 136 13.86 6.96 2.02
C ALA A 136 13.96 8.48 2.18
N ASP A 137 13.74 8.97 3.42
CA ASP A 137 14.05 10.35 3.78
C ASP A 137 15.57 10.58 3.73
N ASN A 138 15.96 11.80 3.41
CA ASN A 138 17.34 12.27 3.26
C ASN A 138 18.11 11.66 2.07
N GLU A 139 17.45 10.87 1.24
CA GLU A 139 18.00 10.31 0.00
C GLU A 139 17.32 10.91 -1.23
N TRP A 140 18.09 11.07 -2.33
CA TRP A 140 17.53 11.49 -3.61
C TRP A 140 16.78 10.33 -4.25
N PHE A 141 15.59 10.60 -4.76
CA PHE A 141 14.77 9.65 -5.51
C PHE A 141 14.18 10.30 -6.75
N ASP A 142 13.89 9.48 -7.74
CA ASP A 142 13.22 9.87 -8.97
C ASP A 142 11.73 9.56 -8.86
N LEU A 143 10.88 10.56 -9.15
CA LEU A 143 9.43 10.41 -9.27
C LEU A 143 9.05 10.71 -10.71
N LYS A 144 8.45 9.74 -11.39
CA LYS A 144 7.93 9.90 -12.76
C LYS A 144 6.42 9.70 -12.78
N ILE A 145 5.72 10.59 -13.49
CA ILE A 145 4.27 10.50 -13.72
C ILE A 145 4.03 10.61 -15.22
N GLU A 146 3.32 9.63 -15.77
CA GLU A 146 2.93 9.57 -17.17
C GLU A 146 1.41 9.54 -17.25
N VAL A 147 0.84 10.47 -17.97
CA VAL A 147 -0.59 10.52 -18.30
C VAL A 147 -0.73 10.48 -19.81
N HIS A 148 -1.30 9.39 -20.31
CA HIS A 148 -1.52 9.22 -21.74
C HIS A 148 -2.89 8.59 -21.99
N GLY A 149 -3.75 9.33 -22.68
CA GLY A 149 -5.11 8.87 -22.90
C GLY A 149 -5.91 8.83 -21.60
N ASN A 150 -6.33 7.65 -21.23
CA ASN A 150 -6.98 7.38 -19.94
C ASN A 150 -6.08 6.57 -18.99
N HIS A 151 -4.79 6.44 -19.31
CA HIS A 151 -3.81 5.73 -18.49
C HIS A 151 -2.99 6.69 -17.65
N ILE A 152 -2.77 6.31 -16.39
CA ILE A 152 -1.91 7.00 -15.43
C ILE A 152 -0.90 5.99 -14.90
N HIS A 153 0.40 6.28 -15.05
CA HIS A 153 1.49 5.52 -14.47
C HIS A 153 2.29 6.41 -13.52
N VAL A 154 2.61 5.87 -12.36
CA VAL A 154 3.46 6.54 -11.36
C VAL A 154 4.61 5.60 -11.00
N SER A 155 5.83 6.04 -11.27
CA SER A 155 7.05 5.29 -10.96
C SER A 155 7.91 6.03 -9.94
N VAL A 156 8.59 5.28 -9.10
CA VAL A 156 9.59 5.77 -8.12
C VAL A 156 10.86 4.94 -8.30
N ASN A 157 12.00 5.59 -8.52
CA ASN A 157 13.28 4.92 -8.78
C ASN A 157 13.16 3.81 -9.85
N ASP A 158 12.55 4.14 -11.00
CA ASP A 158 12.28 3.25 -12.14
C ASP A 158 11.35 2.05 -11.85
N LYS A 159 10.79 1.94 -10.64
CA LYS A 159 9.78 0.93 -10.33
C LYS A 159 8.38 1.52 -10.49
N LEU A 160 7.53 0.85 -11.26
CA LEU A 160 6.11 1.21 -11.40
C LEU A 160 5.38 0.90 -10.09
N ILE A 161 4.82 1.94 -9.46
CA ILE A 161 4.15 1.85 -8.16
C ILE A 161 2.64 1.85 -8.31
N SER A 162 2.11 2.82 -9.07
CA SER A 162 0.67 2.90 -9.32
C SER A 162 0.39 2.89 -10.81
N GLU A 163 -0.59 2.10 -11.20
CA GLU A 163 -1.11 1.97 -12.56
C GLU A 163 -2.63 2.07 -12.52
N TYR A 164 -3.19 2.95 -13.33
CA TYR A 164 -4.63 3.13 -13.39
C TYR A 164 -5.08 3.46 -14.80
N THR A 165 -6.11 2.77 -15.27
CA THR A 165 -6.84 3.11 -16.47
C THR A 165 -8.20 3.67 -16.06
N GLU A 166 -8.44 4.97 -16.35
CA GLU A 166 -9.71 5.60 -16.03
C GLU A 166 -10.82 5.05 -16.93
N PRO A 167 -11.88 4.43 -16.39
CA PRO A 167 -13.04 4.03 -17.17
C PRO A 167 -13.81 5.26 -17.67
N LEU A 168 -14.50 5.16 -18.81
CA LEU A 168 -15.32 6.25 -19.35
C LEU A 168 -16.35 6.78 -18.36
N ASN A 169 -16.94 5.88 -17.56
CA ASN A 169 -17.92 6.19 -16.54
C ASN A 169 -17.39 5.85 -15.13
N ALA A 170 -16.24 6.42 -14.78
CA ALA A 170 -15.59 6.17 -13.50
C ALA A 170 -16.54 6.45 -12.32
N LYS A 171 -16.83 5.44 -11.52
CA LYS A 171 -17.64 5.58 -10.31
C LYS A 171 -16.83 6.27 -9.22
N ARG A 172 -17.33 7.37 -8.70
CA ARG A 172 -16.70 8.18 -7.66
C ARG A 172 -17.63 8.38 -6.50
N LEU A 173 -17.11 8.29 -5.28
CA LEU A 173 -17.85 8.64 -4.07
C LEU A 173 -18.22 10.13 -4.08
N GLU A 174 -19.21 10.50 -3.29
CA GLU A 174 -19.59 11.89 -3.08
C GLU A 174 -18.36 12.71 -2.64
N GLY A 175 -18.19 13.88 -3.25
CA GLY A 175 -17.02 14.75 -3.03
C GLY A 175 -15.80 14.42 -3.90
N LEU A 176 -15.75 13.25 -4.57
CA LEU A 176 -14.68 12.85 -5.49
C LEU A 176 -15.08 12.88 -6.96
N THR A 177 -16.28 13.28 -7.29
CA THR A 177 -16.84 13.32 -8.66
C THR A 177 -16.04 14.20 -9.65
N GLY A 178 -15.16 15.07 -9.14
CA GLY A 178 -14.22 15.85 -9.96
C GLY A 178 -12.88 15.17 -10.25
N MET A 179 -12.66 13.94 -9.78
CA MET A 179 -11.45 13.16 -10.06
C MET A 179 -11.61 12.45 -11.41
N VAL A 180 -11.45 13.22 -12.48
CA VAL A 180 -11.51 12.75 -13.87
C VAL A 180 -10.39 13.41 -14.66
N LEU A 181 -9.83 12.69 -15.63
CA LEU A 181 -8.77 13.21 -16.48
C LEU A 181 -9.27 14.38 -17.33
N SER A 182 -8.60 15.50 -17.20
CA SER A 182 -8.93 16.73 -17.88
C SER A 182 -7.69 17.61 -18.07
N ARG A 183 -7.73 18.50 -19.05
CA ARG A 183 -6.67 19.49 -19.25
C ARG A 183 -6.65 20.48 -18.09
N SER A 184 -5.54 20.52 -17.34
CA SER A 184 -5.43 21.34 -16.16
C SER A 184 -4.00 21.78 -15.84
N PHE A 185 -3.85 22.60 -14.80
CA PHE A 185 -2.56 22.91 -14.22
C PHE A 185 -1.99 21.69 -13.48
N ILE A 186 -0.65 21.64 -13.42
CA ILE A 186 0.10 20.68 -12.60
C ILE A 186 0.68 21.46 -11.41
N SER A 187 0.55 20.90 -10.20
CA SER A 187 0.98 21.60 -9.00
C SER A 187 1.65 20.65 -8.03
N LEU A 188 2.92 20.89 -7.72
CA LEU A 188 3.62 20.29 -6.59
C LEU A 188 3.39 21.17 -5.35
N ARG A 189 2.94 20.56 -4.25
CA ARG A 189 2.62 21.28 -3.01
C ARG A 189 3.06 20.47 -1.79
N LYS A 190 3.70 21.14 -0.83
CA LYS A 190 3.93 20.60 0.51
C LYS A 190 2.66 20.76 1.35
N THR A 191 2.29 19.71 2.08
CA THR A 191 1.04 19.65 2.86
C THR A 191 1.25 19.47 4.36
N SER A 192 2.47 19.11 4.78
CA SER A 192 2.82 18.96 6.20
C SER A 192 3.46 20.24 6.75
N ALA A 193 3.26 20.49 8.05
CA ALA A 193 3.94 21.58 8.76
C ALA A 193 5.43 21.27 8.99
N SER A 194 5.79 19.98 9.15
CA SER A 194 7.14 19.52 9.44
C SER A 194 7.89 19.07 8.19
N GLY A 195 9.21 18.95 8.31
CA GLY A 195 10.11 18.49 7.26
C GLY A 195 10.21 19.44 6.06
N GLU A 196 11.02 19.07 5.10
CA GLU A 196 11.28 19.82 3.88
C GLU A 196 11.24 18.89 2.66
N MET A 197 10.76 19.41 1.54
CA MET A 197 10.88 18.76 0.22
C MET A 197 11.85 19.58 -0.61
N VAL A 198 12.85 18.92 -1.21
CA VAL A 198 13.83 19.57 -2.10
C VAL A 198 13.71 18.96 -3.49
N VAL A 199 13.65 19.80 -4.52
CA VAL A 199 13.62 19.39 -5.93
C VAL A 199 14.85 19.96 -6.61
N ARG A 200 15.67 19.11 -7.23
CA ARG A 200 16.86 19.58 -7.97
C ARG A 200 16.71 19.49 -9.48
N GLU A 201 15.79 18.66 -9.95
CA GLU A 201 15.50 18.54 -11.36
C GLU A 201 14.00 18.33 -11.56
N MET A 202 13.44 19.04 -12.52
CA MET A 202 12.06 18.91 -12.95
C MET A 202 11.99 19.02 -14.46
N LYS A 203 11.49 17.97 -15.12
CA LYS A 203 11.32 17.90 -16.57
C LYS A 203 9.88 17.59 -16.90
N ILE A 204 9.30 18.32 -17.86
CA ILE A 204 7.97 18.05 -18.36
C ILE A 204 7.99 17.96 -19.89
N LYS A 205 7.36 16.92 -20.40
CA LYS A 205 7.18 16.67 -21.83
C LYS A 205 5.68 16.54 -22.10
N PRO A 206 5.07 17.51 -22.80
CA PRO A 206 3.71 17.37 -23.30
C PRO A 206 3.63 16.22 -24.30
N ILE A 207 2.58 15.41 -24.20
CA ILE A 207 2.26 14.39 -25.20
C ILE A 207 1.21 15.00 -26.13
N ILE A 208 1.59 15.21 -27.40
CA ILE A 208 0.71 15.75 -28.43
C ILE A 208 -0.11 14.58 -28.97
N GLU A 209 -1.43 14.73 -28.99
CA GLU A 209 -2.33 13.69 -29.50
C GLU A 209 -2.08 13.41 -30.98
N GLU A 210 -1.82 12.16 -31.33
CA GLU A 210 -2.11 11.66 -32.67
C GLU A 210 -3.61 11.36 -32.78
N GLU A 211 -4.20 11.63 -33.97
CA GLU A 211 -5.65 11.62 -34.23
C GLU A 211 -6.40 10.30 -33.96
N ASN A 212 -5.71 9.23 -33.56
CA ASN A 212 -6.28 7.89 -33.31
C ASN A 212 -6.17 7.42 -31.85
N ARG A 213 -6.61 8.23 -30.90
CA ARG A 213 -6.69 7.85 -29.50
C ARG A 213 -7.74 6.76 -29.27
N LYS A 214 -7.33 5.50 -29.21
CA LYS A 214 -8.17 4.43 -28.71
C LYS A 214 -8.28 4.58 -27.17
N ILE A 215 -9.35 5.21 -26.72
CA ILE A 215 -9.77 5.07 -25.33
C ILE A 215 -10.32 3.64 -25.22
N LEU A 216 -9.63 2.79 -24.46
CA LEU A 216 -10.13 1.45 -24.18
C LEU A 216 -11.35 1.60 -23.26
N ASP A 217 -12.53 1.32 -23.83
CA ASP A 217 -13.73 1.17 -23.01
C ASP A 217 -13.68 -0.20 -22.33
N PHE A 218 -13.66 -0.21 -21.02
CA PHE A 218 -13.79 -1.44 -20.25
C PHE A 218 -14.80 -1.23 -19.14
N GLN A 219 -15.58 -2.26 -18.87
CA GLN A 219 -16.50 -2.27 -17.74
C GLN A 219 -15.81 -2.91 -16.54
N THR A 220 -15.96 -2.28 -15.38
CA THR A 220 -15.53 -2.85 -14.10
C THR A 220 -16.57 -3.90 -13.65
N ASP A 221 -16.09 -5.01 -13.12
CA ASP A 221 -16.95 -5.97 -12.44
C ASP A 221 -17.34 -5.48 -11.02
N SER A 222 -18.25 -6.22 -10.37
CA SER A 222 -18.73 -5.85 -9.04
C SER A 222 -17.65 -5.88 -7.96
N LEU A 223 -16.61 -6.70 -8.13
CA LEU A 223 -15.48 -6.81 -7.21
C LEU A 223 -14.56 -5.60 -7.34
N ALA A 224 -14.23 -5.22 -8.57
CA ALA A 224 -13.44 -4.03 -8.87
C ALA A 224 -14.13 -2.76 -8.32
N ASP A 225 -15.46 -2.65 -8.45
CA ASP A 225 -16.22 -1.53 -7.88
C ASP A 225 -16.08 -1.43 -6.34
N VAL A 226 -16.10 -2.57 -5.64
CA VAL A 226 -15.91 -2.62 -4.18
C VAL A 226 -14.48 -2.19 -3.82
N VAL A 227 -13.48 -2.71 -4.53
CA VAL A 227 -12.07 -2.34 -4.32
C VAL A 227 -11.85 -0.85 -4.59
N ASP A 228 -12.38 -0.31 -5.68
CA ASP A 228 -12.30 1.11 -6.00
C ASP A 228 -12.98 1.98 -4.93
N SER A 229 -14.14 1.56 -4.41
CA SER A 229 -14.81 2.25 -3.31
C SER A 229 -13.97 2.27 -2.03
N LEU A 230 -13.29 1.17 -1.70
CA LEU A 230 -12.39 1.07 -0.54
C LEU A 230 -11.14 1.93 -0.72
N ASN A 231 -10.52 1.91 -1.90
CA ASN A 231 -9.40 2.80 -2.22
C ASN A 231 -9.81 4.28 -2.09
N GLN A 232 -11.00 4.67 -2.56
CA GLN A 232 -11.52 6.03 -2.44
C GLN A 232 -11.72 6.46 -0.98
N ARG A 233 -11.96 5.53 -0.08
CA ARG A 233 -12.04 5.73 1.38
C ARG A 233 -10.68 5.63 2.08
N GLU A 234 -9.60 5.45 1.31
CA GLU A 234 -8.23 5.28 1.82
C GLU A 234 -8.08 4.07 2.76
N PHE A 235 -8.93 3.05 2.55
CA PHE A 235 -8.84 1.79 3.30
C PHE A 235 -7.57 1.03 2.89
N PRO A 236 -6.74 0.53 3.84
CA PRO A 236 -5.52 -0.20 3.52
C PRO A 236 -5.81 -1.60 2.97
N LEU A 237 -5.91 -1.71 1.66
CA LEU A 237 -6.03 -2.99 0.96
C LEU A 237 -4.65 -3.61 0.81
N ILE A 238 -4.23 -4.37 1.83
CA ILE A 238 -2.92 -5.01 1.88
C ILE A 238 -3.10 -6.50 2.17
N ASP A 239 -2.60 -7.33 1.27
CA ASP A 239 -2.47 -8.77 1.50
C ASP A 239 -1.10 -9.05 2.11
N PHE A 240 -1.07 -9.36 3.38
CA PHE A 240 0.15 -9.59 4.16
C PHE A 240 0.69 -11.03 4.10
N HIS A 241 0.06 -11.92 3.32
CA HIS A 241 0.40 -13.33 3.33
C HIS A 241 0.51 -13.91 1.91
N VAL A 242 1.43 -13.33 1.12
CA VAL A 242 1.72 -13.77 -0.24
C VAL A 242 3.05 -14.51 -0.30
N HIS A 243 3.09 -15.60 -1.06
CA HIS A 243 4.28 -16.40 -1.31
C HIS A 243 4.61 -16.47 -2.79
N LEU A 244 5.89 -16.44 -3.15
CA LEU A 244 6.35 -16.73 -4.51
C LEU A 244 6.41 -18.26 -4.70
N LYS A 245 5.23 -18.88 -4.87
CA LYS A 245 5.04 -20.32 -5.02
C LYS A 245 4.28 -20.62 -6.32
N GLY A 246 4.34 -21.90 -6.78
CA GLY A 246 3.58 -22.34 -7.94
C GLY A 246 3.95 -21.62 -9.23
N GLY A 247 5.19 -21.17 -9.38
CA GLY A 247 5.67 -20.43 -10.55
C GLY A 247 5.39 -18.93 -10.53
N LEU A 248 4.80 -18.39 -9.45
CA LEU A 248 4.58 -16.94 -9.30
C LEU A 248 5.91 -16.21 -9.17
N THR A 249 6.19 -15.31 -10.11
CA THR A 249 7.36 -14.42 -10.04
C THR A 249 7.06 -13.13 -9.29
N MET A 250 8.09 -12.39 -8.86
CA MET A 250 7.93 -11.08 -8.22
C MET A 250 7.24 -10.08 -9.14
N ASP A 251 7.63 -10.02 -10.42
CA ASP A 251 7.02 -9.12 -11.40
C ASP A 251 5.53 -9.41 -11.60
N GLN A 252 5.14 -10.69 -11.65
CA GLN A 252 3.74 -11.08 -11.70
C GLN A 252 3.00 -10.66 -10.44
N ALA A 253 3.55 -10.90 -9.25
CA ALA A 253 2.93 -10.49 -7.99
C ALA A 253 2.74 -8.96 -7.94
N CYS A 254 3.77 -8.18 -8.27
CA CYS A 254 3.67 -6.71 -8.34
C CYS A 254 2.66 -6.25 -9.40
N GLY A 255 2.63 -6.91 -10.57
CA GLY A 255 1.64 -6.62 -11.62
C GLY A 255 0.22 -6.88 -11.15
N HIS A 256 -0.03 -8.01 -10.49
CA HIS A 256 -1.34 -8.33 -9.89
C HIS A 256 -1.76 -7.29 -8.84
N ALA A 257 -0.85 -6.89 -7.95
CA ALA A 257 -1.13 -5.89 -6.93
C ALA A 257 -1.60 -4.57 -7.56
N ARG A 258 -0.84 -4.04 -8.53
CA ARG A 258 -1.14 -2.79 -9.22
C ARG A 258 -2.46 -2.84 -9.98
N ALA A 259 -2.65 -3.87 -10.80
CA ALA A 259 -3.86 -4.02 -11.63
C ALA A 259 -5.13 -4.05 -10.78
N ASN A 260 -5.07 -4.64 -9.59
CA ASN A 260 -6.23 -4.86 -8.72
C ASN A 260 -6.32 -3.85 -7.55
N GLY A 261 -5.43 -2.87 -7.45
CA GLY A 261 -5.49 -1.85 -6.41
C GLY A 261 -5.17 -2.35 -5.00
N PHE A 262 -4.31 -3.38 -4.89
CA PHE A 262 -3.81 -3.95 -3.64
C PHE A 262 -2.33 -3.64 -3.43
N ASN A 263 -1.86 -3.84 -2.20
CA ASN A 263 -0.45 -3.90 -1.84
C ASN A 263 -0.15 -5.31 -1.32
N TYR A 264 1.05 -5.83 -1.56
CA TYR A 264 1.42 -7.17 -1.11
C TYR A 264 2.57 -7.15 -0.11
N GLY A 265 2.45 -8.02 0.88
CA GLY A 265 3.56 -8.45 1.72
C GLY A 265 4.01 -9.83 1.29
N VAL A 266 5.25 -9.93 0.80
CA VAL A 266 5.82 -11.17 0.27
C VAL A 266 6.69 -11.83 1.32
N ALA A 267 6.37 -13.09 1.66
CA ALA A 267 6.96 -13.80 2.77
C ALA A 267 7.82 -14.99 2.32
N ALA A 268 8.98 -15.13 2.98
CA ALA A 268 9.74 -16.37 2.98
C ALA A 268 9.18 -17.33 4.05
N ASN A 269 9.08 -18.63 3.74
CA ASN A 269 8.87 -19.66 4.74
C ASN A 269 10.21 -19.99 5.42
N CYS A 270 10.32 -19.73 6.71
CA CYS A 270 11.55 -19.79 7.49
C CYS A 270 11.40 -20.76 8.67
N GLY A 271 12.21 -21.80 8.71
CA GLY A 271 12.15 -22.83 9.75
C GLY A 271 13.00 -24.04 9.39
N LEU A 272 13.13 -25.01 10.32
CA LEU A 272 14.08 -26.13 10.21
C LEU A 272 13.94 -26.98 8.95
N LYS A 273 12.71 -27.14 8.42
CA LYS A 273 12.42 -27.95 7.21
C LYS A 273 11.88 -27.09 6.05
N PHE A 274 12.24 -25.80 6.01
CA PHE A 274 11.79 -24.85 5.02
C PHE A 274 12.98 -24.30 4.22
N PRO A 275 12.77 -23.58 3.11
CA PRO A 275 13.86 -23.09 2.26
C PRO A 275 14.85 -22.16 2.96
N VAL A 276 14.39 -21.42 3.98
CA VAL A 276 15.21 -20.46 4.73
C VAL A 276 15.40 -20.99 6.15
N THR A 277 16.66 -21.33 6.49
CA THR A 277 17.00 -22.07 7.73
C THR A 277 18.04 -21.40 8.63
N ASN A 278 18.63 -20.28 8.18
CA ASN A 278 19.67 -19.57 8.91
C ASN A 278 19.81 -18.12 8.40
N ASP A 279 20.58 -17.29 9.09
CA ASP A 279 20.79 -15.89 8.75
C ASP A 279 21.31 -15.66 7.33
N SER A 280 22.22 -16.54 6.84
CA SER A 280 22.77 -16.41 5.49
C SER A 280 21.69 -16.53 4.42
N THR A 281 20.86 -17.55 4.51
CA THR A 281 19.73 -17.78 3.59
C THR A 281 18.65 -16.72 3.75
N LEU A 282 18.41 -16.23 4.98
CA LEU A 282 17.46 -15.16 5.28
C LEU A 282 17.89 -13.83 4.64
N ASN A 283 19.18 -13.45 4.82
CA ASN A 283 19.75 -12.24 4.23
C ASN A 283 19.80 -12.33 2.69
N SER A 284 20.11 -13.50 2.14
CA SER A 284 20.08 -13.71 0.68
C SER A 284 18.67 -13.47 0.11
N TYR A 285 17.66 -14.01 0.75
CA TYR A 285 16.26 -13.77 0.37
C TYR A 285 15.91 -12.28 0.43
N LEU A 286 16.20 -11.61 1.56
CA LEU A 286 15.92 -10.20 1.74
C LEU A 286 16.61 -9.32 0.68
N ASN A 287 17.88 -9.59 0.38
CA ASN A 287 18.63 -8.86 -0.64
C ASN A 287 18.01 -9.02 -2.04
N GLY A 288 17.42 -10.17 -2.33
CA GLY A 288 16.72 -10.43 -3.58
C GLY A 288 15.45 -9.61 -3.78
N ILE A 289 14.81 -9.15 -2.69
CA ILE A 289 13.52 -8.45 -2.75
C ILE A 289 13.55 -7.03 -2.18
N VAL A 290 14.69 -6.56 -1.66
CA VAL A 290 14.78 -5.28 -0.94
C VAL A 290 14.35 -4.07 -1.77
N LYS A 291 14.59 -4.10 -3.08
CA LYS A 291 14.22 -3.01 -4.02
C LYS A 291 12.82 -3.15 -4.60
N GLU A 292 12.10 -4.22 -4.30
CA GLU A 292 10.78 -4.45 -4.87
C GLU A 292 9.70 -3.68 -4.10
N PRO A 293 8.65 -3.19 -4.79
CA PRO A 293 7.56 -2.44 -4.17
C PRO A 293 6.58 -3.38 -3.45
N VAL A 294 7.09 -4.14 -2.48
CA VAL A 294 6.34 -5.04 -1.62
C VAL A 294 6.79 -4.85 -0.17
N PHE A 295 5.95 -5.18 0.79
CA PHE A 295 6.40 -5.38 2.17
C PHE A 295 7.21 -6.66 2.24
N LYS A 296 8.31 -6.64 2.97
CA LYS A 296 9.22 -7.77 3.18
C LYS A 296 8.81 -8.50 4.43
N ALA A 297 8.41 -9.76 4.30
CA ALA A 297 7.87 -10.54 5.40
C ALA A 297 8.62 -11.86 5.63
N MET A 298 8.56 -12.32 6.88
CA MET A 298 9.08 -13.62 7.30
C MET A 298 7.96 -14.42 7.92
N GLN A 299 7.63 -15.59 7.34
CA GLN A 299 6.77 -16.58 7.97
C GLN A 299 7.61 -17.51 8.83
N CYS A 300 7.39 -17.44 10.14
CA CYS A 300 8.10 -18.23 11.13
C CYS A 300 7.42 -19.59 11.30
N GLU A 301 8.09 -20.66 10.83
CA GLU A 301 7.52 -22.00 10.76
C GLU A 301 8.09 -22.93 11.84
N GLY A 302 7.19 -23.65 12.49
CA GLY A 302 7.55 -24.46 13.65
C GLY A 302 7.89 -23.59 14.86
N ARG A 303 8.35 -24.23 15.96
CA ARG A 303 8.76 -23.47 17.16
C ARG A 303 10.28 -23.31 17.22
N GLU A 304 10.99 -24.07 16.43
CA GLU A 304 12.46 -24.07 16.34
C GLU A 304 13.02 -22.82 15.65
N TRP A 305 12.20 -22.05 14.91
CA TRP A 305 12.65 -20.86 14.19
C TRP A 305 13.38 -19.86 15.10
N VAL A 306 13.00 -19.77 16.37
CA VAL A 306 13.60 -18.84 17.35
C VAL A 306 15.06 -19.14 17.64
N THR A 307 15.56 -20.33 17.32
CA THR A 307 16.96 -20.75 17.51
C THR A 307 17.76 -20.75 16.21
N LEU A 308 17.12 -20.48 15.06
CA LEU A 308 17.74 -20.55 13.75
C LEU A 308 18.26 -19.20 13.24
N PHE A 309 17.75 -18.11 13.81
CA PHE A 309 18.01 -16.75 13.31
C PHE A 309 18.46 -15.82 14.45
N THR A 310 19.22 -14.79 14.09
CA THR A 310 19.54 -13.69 15.02
C THR A 310 18.46 -12.61 14.98
N PRO A 311 18.25 -11.87 16.09
CA PRO A 311 17.33 -10.72 16.09
C PRO A 311 17.67 -9.68 15.01
N GLU A 312 18.95 -9.47 14.74
CA GLU A 312 19.46 -8.51 13.76
C GLU A 312 19.04 -8.86 12.32
N ALA A 313 19.15 -10.15 11.94
CA ALA A 313 18.74 -10.64 10.64
C ALA A 313 17.20 -10.55 10.48
N VAL A 314 16.45 -10.97 11.50
CA VAL A 314 14.98 -10.89 11.51
C VAL A 314 14.49 -9.43 11.44
N ALA A 315 15.18 -8.49 12.11
CA ALA A 315 14.84 -7.08 12.08
C ALA A 315 15.02 -6.41 10.70
N GLY A 316 15.58 -7.11 9.73
CA GLY A 316 15.62 -6.67 8.32
C GLY A 316 14.24 -6.63 7.64
N PHE A 317 13.27 -7.41 8.13
CA PHE A 317 11.93 -7.53 7.56
C PHE A 317 10.99 -6.45 8.09
N ASP A 318 9.96 -6.09 7.31
CA ASP A 318 8.96 -5.10 7.72
C ASP A 318 8.04 -5.63 8.82
N TYR A 319 7.73 -6.91 8.79
CA TYR A 319 6.98 -7.64 9.83
C TYR A 319 7.29 -9.13 9.78
N ILE A 320 7.01 -9.81 10.88
CA ILE A 320 7.12 -11.26 10.99
C ILE A 320 5.80 -11.85 11.47
N PHE A 321 5.48 -13.05 11.01
CA PHE A 321 4.25 -13.72 11.38
C PHE A 321 4.44 -15.22 11.57
N THR A 322 3.55 -15.82 12.35
CA THR A 322 3.53 -17.26 12.60
C THR A 322 2.11 -17.77 12.76
N ASP A 323 1.97 -19.08 12.71
CA ASP A 323 0.73 -19.78 13.05
C ASP A 323 0.90 -20.75 14.24
N ALA A 324 -0.19 -21.38 14.63
CA ALA A 324 -0.20 -22.45 15.61
C ALA A 324 -0.53 -23.81 14.97
N MET A 325 -0.08 -24.03 13.72
CA MET A 325 -0.38 -25.27 13.00
C MET A 325 0.69 -26.35 13.16
N THR A 326 1.88 -25.99 13.67
CA THR A 326 3.00 -26.90 13.90
C THR A 326 3.50 -26.78 15.34
N TRP A 327 3.35 -27.84 16.13
CA TRP A 327 3.82 -27.92 17.51
C TRP A 327 3.92 -29.37 17.99
N THR A 328 4.46 -29.58 19.20
CA THR A 328 4.58 -30.91 19.81
C THR A 328 3.58 -31.03 20.95
N ASP A 329 2.82 -32.13 21.03
CA ASP A 329 1.84 -32.38 22.11
C ASP A 329 2.51 -32.89 23.39
N HIS A 330 1.71 -33.07 24.41
CA HIS A 330 2.17 -33.60 25.72
C HIS A 330 2.69 -35.04 25.68
N LYS A 331 2.40 -35.79 24.61
CA LYS A 331 2.91 -37.15 24.36
C LYS A 331 4.19 -37.15 23.52
N GLY A 332 4.75 -35.95 23.18
CA GLY A 332 5.94 -35.80 22.36
C GLY A 332 5.69 -36.03 20.86
N ARG A 333 4.42 -36.08 20.41
CA ARG A 333 4.09 -36.24 19.00
C ARG A 333 4.12 -34.86 18.33
N ARG A 334 4.89 -34.73 17.24
CA ARG A 334 4.87 -33.52 16.42
C ARG A 334 3.60 -33.50 15.57
N LEU A 335 2.84 -32.45 15.67
CA LEU A 335 1.64 -32.23 14.87
C LEU A 335 1.91 -31.24 13.76
N ARG A 336 1.30 -31.50 12.59
CA ARG A 336 1.07 -30.55 11.51
C ARG A 336 -0.42 -30.58 11.15
N LEU A 337 -1.18 -29.62 11.63
CA LEU A 337 -2.65 -29.68 11.64
C LEU A 337 -3.30 -29.80 10.26
N TRP A 338 -2.57 -29.43 9.17
CA TRP A 338 -3.04 -29.59 7.79
C TRP A 338 -2.71 -30.95 7.19
N MET A 339 -1.99 -31.80 7.92
CA MET A 339 -1.57 -33.13 7.48
C MET A 339 -2.38 -34.18 8.26
N PRO A 340 -3.36 -34.86 7.63
CA PRO A 340 -4.19 -35.83 8.34
C PRO A 340 -3.41 -36.90 9.09
N ASP A 341 -2.34 -37.42 8.48
CA ASP A 341 -1.50 -38.48 9.04
C ASP A 341 -0.59 -38.02 10.19
N GLU A 342 -0.47 -36.71 10.40
CA GLU A 342 0.34 -36.11 11.46
C GLU A 342 -0.51 -35.31 12.45
N THR A 343 -1.82 -35.54 12.45
CA THR A 343 -2.74 -34.85 13.35
C THR A 343 -3.43 -35.87 14.25
N PHE A 344 -3.21 -35.74 15.55
CA PHE A 344 -3.70 -36.67 16.55
C PHE A 344 -4.73 -35.96 17.44
N VAL A 345 -5.99 -36.37 17.34
CA VAL A 345 -7.10 -35.89 18.19
C VAL A 345 -7.65 -37.08 18.95
N ASP A 346 -7.20 -37.24 20.17
CA ASP A 346 -7.65 -38.31 21.05
C ASP A 346 -9.00 -37.96 21.70
N ASN A 347 -9.19 -36.68 22.05
CA ASN A 347 -10.43 -36.11 22.56
C ASN A 347 -10.56 -34.65 22.01
N ASP A 348 -11.73 -34.31 21.52
CA ASP A 348 -11.95 -33.01 20.85
C ASP A 348 -11.76 -31.83 21.81
N GLN A 349 -12.29 -31.92 23.03
CA GLN A 349 -12.22 -30.82 24.00
C GLN A 349 -10.79 -30.64 24.54
N GLU A 350 -10.09 -31.72 24.87
CA GLU A 350 -8.68 -31.70 25.30
C GLU A 350 -7.78 -31.15 24.19
N PHE A 351 -8.02 -31.56 22.92
CA PHE A 351 -7.30 -31.03 21.77
C PHE A 351 -7.47 -29.53 21.64
N MET A 352 -8.72 -29.04 21.74
CA MET A 352 -9.01 -27.61 21.63
C MET A 352 -8.43 -26.78 22.77
N ASP A 353 -8.41 -27.33 23.99
CA ASP A 353 -7.79 -26.65 25.13
C ASP A 353 -6.27 -26.59 24.98
N MET A 354 -5.66 -27.66 24.48
CA MET A 354 -4.24 -27.72 24.19
C MET A 354 -3.89 -26.75 23.05
N LEU A 355 -4.66 -26.73 21.95
CA LEU A 355 -4.47 -25.78 20.85
C LEU A 355 -4.57 -24.33 21.32
N THR A 356 -5.61 -24.02 22.11
CA THR A 356 -5.79 -22.68 22.68
C THR A 356 -4.60 -22.28 23.56
N GLY A 357 -4.15 -23.16 24.44
CA GLY A 357 -2.96 -22.93 25.27
C GLY A 357 -1.68 -22.76 24.46
N LYS A 358 -1.51 -23.49 23.34
CA LYS A 358 -0.37 -23.29 22.43
C LYS A 358 -0.43 -21.93 21.74
N ILE A 359 -1.60 -21.49 21.29
CA ILE A 359 -1.77 -20.13 20.72
C ILE A 359 -1.35 -19.08 21.75
N GLU A 360 -1.84 -19.17 22.99
CA GLU A 360 -1.45 -18.26 24.07
C GLU A 360 0.07 -18.25 24.29
N ALA A 361 0.68 -19.42 24.43
CA ALA A 361 2.12 -19.54 24.66
C ALA A 361 2.97 -18.95 23.51
N ILE A 362 2.54 -19.15 22.25
CA ILE A 362 3.20 -18.60 21.07
C ILE A 362 3.11 -17.07 21.10
N MET A 363 1.92 -16.51 21.32
CA MET A 363 1.73 -15.05 21.35
C MET A 363 2.49 -14.39 22.50
N ASP A 364 2.56 -15.04 23.64
CA ASP A 364 3.31 -14.53 24.81
C ASP A 364 4.82 -14.64 24.65
N GLY A 365 5.30 -15.72 24.03
CA GLY A 365 6.73 -16.04 23.94
C GLY A 365 7.41 -15.46 22.71
N GLU A 366 6.78 -15.48 21.53
CA GLU A 366 7.42 -15.14 20.28
C GLU A 366 7.19 -13.66 19.89
N PRO A 367 8.20 -12.95 19.34
CA PRO A 367 8.09 -11.53 19.00
C PRO A 367 7.40 -11.27 17.64
N VAL A 368 6.30 -11.98 17.38
CA VAL A 368 5.58 -11.90 16.10
C VAL A 368 4.62 -10.72 16.03
N ASP A 369 4.39 -10.23 14.81
CA ASP A 369 3.52 -9.09 14.52
C ASP A 369 2.10 -9.53 14.15
N ILE A 370 1.95 -10.66 13.44
CA ILE A 370 0.65 -11.17 12.97
C ILE A 370 0.53 -12.66 13.32
N TYR A 371 -0.64 -13.05 13.83
CA TYR A 371 -1.07 -14.44 13.97
C TYR A 371 -1.85 -14.84 12.72
N VAL A 372 -1.27 -15.74 11.91
CA VAL A 372 -1.84 -16.17 10.63
C VAL A 372 -2.48 -17.55 10.71
N ASN A 373 -3.26 -17.92 9.71
CA ASN A 373 -4.08 -19.13 9.71
C ASN A 373 -4.88 -19.30 11.03
N PRO A 374 -5.44 -18.21 11.56
CA PRO A 374 -5.96 -18.22 12.92
C PRO A 374 -7.19 -19.12 13.02
N THR A 375 -7.34 -19.75 14.17
CA THR A 375 -8.45 -20.66 14.45
C THR A 375 -8.54 -21.88 13.53
N PHE A 376 -7.48 -22.19 12.77
CA PHE A 376 -7.43 -23.42 11.99
C PHE A 376 -7.55 -24.64 12.88
N ILE A 377 -8.44 -25.57 12.52
CA ILE A 377 -8.60 -26.88 13.17
C ILE A 377 -8.51 -28.00 12.13
N PRO A 378 -8.09 -29.19 12.52
CA PRO A 378 -7.97 -30.35 11.63
C PRO A 378 -9.26 -30.71 10.91
N ALA A 379 -9.16 -31.34 9.75
CA ALA A 379 -10.29 -31.68 8.89
C ALA A 379 -11.41 -32.45 9.64
N GLN A 380 -11.02 -33.36 10.55
CA GLN A 380 -11.95 -34.17 11.34
C GLN A 380 -12.80 -33.34 12.33
N LEU A 381 -12.38 -32.11 12.67
CA LEU A 381 -13.08 -31.22 13.59
C LEU A 381 -13.84 -30.10 12.86
N GLN A 382 -13.60 -29.88 11.57
CA GLN A 382 -14.11 -28.71 10.83
C GLN A 382 -15.64 -28.60 10.83
N SER A 383 -16.36 -29.73 10.80
CA SER A 383 -17.84 -29.73 10.86
C SER A 383 -18.40 -29.17 12.17
N ARG A 384 -17.60 -29.11 13.22
CA ARG A 384 -17.94 -28.61 14.55
C ARG A 384 -17.22 -27.32 14.90
N TYR A 385 -16.72 -26.59 13.90
CA TYR A 385 -15.88 -25.39 14.10
C TYR A 385 -16.51 -24.39 15.08
N ASP A 386 -17.77 -23.99 14.85
CA ASP A 386 -18.45 -22.98 15.67
C ASP A 386 -18.78 -23.48 17.08
N GLU A 387 -18.97 -24.81 17.27
CA GLU A 387 -19.17 -25.42 18.56
C GLU A 387 -17.85 -25.47 19.37
N LEU A 388 -16.75 -25.82 18.71
CA LEU A 388 -15.45 -26.02 19.33
C LEU A 388 -14.75 -24.70 19.67
N TRP A 389 -14.92 -23.67 18.88
CA TRP A 389 -14.48 -22.32 19.19
C TRP A 389 -15.50 -21.61 20.10
N THR A 390 -15.56 -22.06 21.36
CA THR A 390 -16.44 -21.47 22.40
C THR A 390 -16.07 -20.01 22.69
N ASN A 391 -17.02 -19.27 23.29
CA ASN A 391 -16.76 -17.89 23.70
C ASN A 391 -15.53 -17.77 24.61
N GLU A 392 -15.33 -18.71 25.52
CA GLU A 392 -14.19 -18.74 26.43
C GLU A 392 -12.85 -18.91 25.69
N ARG A 393 -12.77 -19.86 24.75
CA ARG A 393 -11.56 -20.08 23.93
C ARG A 393 -11.26 -18.87 23.04
N MET A 394 -12.31 -18.28 22.45
CA MET A 394 -12.17 -17.05 21.67
C MET A 394 -11.63 -15.90 22.54
N ASP A 395 -12.15 -15.72 23.76
CA ASP A 395 -11.69 -14.68 24.69
C ASP A 395 -10.23 -14.88 25.09
N ARG A 396 -9.80 -16.11 25.36
CA ARG A 396 -8.41 -16.44 25.66
C ARG A 396 -7.46 -16.02 24.52
N VAL A 397 -7.78 -16.41 23.29
CA VAL A 397 -6.98 -16.04 22.11
C VAL A 397 -6.97 -14.53 21.92
N VAL A 398 -8.13 -13.86 21.96
CA VAL A 398 -8.24 -12.40 21.79
C VAL A 398 -7.42 -11.66 22.85
N ASN A 399 -7.49 -12.10 24.11
CA ASN A 399 -6.70 -11.52 25.20
C ASN A 399 -5.19 -11.71 24.99
N ALA A 400 -4.75 -12.87 24.48
CA ALA A 400 -3.35 -13.12 24.14
C ALA A 400 -2.86 -12.18 23.02
N LEU A 401 -3.65 -12.01 21.96
CA LEU A 401 -3.35 -11.09 20.87
C LEU A 401 -3.25 -9.64 21.36
N LEU A 402 -4.22 -9.21 22.16
CA LEU A 402 -4.30 -7.84 22.66
C LEU A 402 -3.12 -7.47 23.57
N ARG A 403 -2.82 -8.29 24.61
CA ARG A 403 -1.72 -8.02 25.56
C ARG A 403 -0.35 -8.01 24.88
N ASN A 404 -0.20 -8.78 23.77
CA ASN A 404 1.03 -8.85 23.00
C ASN A 404 1.01 -7.94 21.75
N GLN A 405 -0.08 -7.20 21.52
CA GLN A 405 -0.25 -6.34 20.37
C GLN A 405 0.02 -7.08 19.02
N VAL A 406 -0.47 -8.30 18.90
CA VAL A 406 -0.39 -9.13 17.70
C VAL A 406 -1.66 -8.92 16.90
N ALA A 407 -1.52 -8.70 15.58
CA ALA A 407 -2.65 -8.58 14.68
C ALA A 407 -3.22 -9.97 14.35
N LEU A 408 -4.51 -10.00 14.03
CA LEU A 408 -5.24 -11.21 13.65
C LEU A 408 -5.42 -11.23 12.12
N GLU A 409 -4.95 -12.28 11.48
CA GLU A 409 -5.21 -12.47 10.05
C GLU A 409 -6.68 -12.78 9.79
N ILE A 410 -7.23 -12.19 8.73
CA ILE A 410 -8.46 -12.63 8.05
C ILE A 410 -7.99 -13.43 6.84
N ASN A 411 -8.04 -14.76 6.96
CA ASN A 411 -7.49 -15.66 5.96
C ASN A 411 -8.53 -15.97 4.88
N ALA A 412 -8.22 -15.59 3.65
CA ALA A 412 -9.13 -15.75 2.52
C ALA A 412 -9.23 -17.22 2.05
N ARG A 413 -8.13 -17.98 2.12
CA ARG A 413 -8.07 -19.37 1.67
C ARG A 413 -8.97 -20.28 2.50
N TYR A 414 -8.83 -20.21 3.83
CA TYR A 414 -9.57 -21.05 4.75
C TYR A 414 -10.89 -20.43 5.22
N LYS A 415 -11.12 -19.14 4.90
CA LYS A 415 -12.28 -18.33 5.32
C LYS A 415 -12.44 -18.31 6.85
N ILE A 416 -11.34 -18.10 7.54
CA ILE A 416 -11.21 -18.03 9.00
C ILE A 416 -10.52 -16.71 9.44
N PRO A 417 -10.73 -16.28 10.71
CA PRO A 417 -11.68 -16.79 11.72
C PRO A 417 -13.13 -16.48 11.33
N SER A 418 -14.10 -17.07 12.05
CA SER A 418 -15.53 -16.73 11.85
C SER A 418 -15.81 -15.24 12.09
N ILE A 419 -16.90 -14.74 11.51
CA ILE A 419 -17.28 -13.32 11.68
C ILE A 419 -17.59 -13.01 13.15
N ALA A 420 -18.12 -13.97 13.91
CA ALA A 420 -18.34 -13.82 15.33
C ALA A 420 -17.02 -13.58 16.10
N PHE A 421 -15.99 -14.35 15.80
CA PHE A 421 -14.65 -14.18 16.36
C PHE A 421 -14.07 -12.80 15.98
N ILE A 422 -14.17 -12.41 14.71
CA ILE A 422 -13.67 -11.11 14.24
C ILE A 422 -14.35 -9.94 14.94
N ARG A 423 -15.68 -10.00 15.11
CA ARG A 423 -16.43 -8.96 15.85
C ARG A 423 -15.98 -8.86 17.31
N LYS A 424 -15.74 -10.00 17.96
CA LYS A 424 -15.21 -10.07 19.34
C LYS A 424 -13.81 -9.46 19.42
N ALA A 425 -12.90 -9.84 18.52
CA ALA A 425 -11.55 -9.31 18.45
C ALA A 425 -11.52 -7.79 18.15
N LYS A 426 -12.39 -7.31 17.25
CA LYS A 426 -12.56 -5.89 16.97
C LYS A 426 -13.04 -5.12 18.20
N ALA A 427 -14.05 -5.62 18.89
CA ALA A 427 -14.58 -4.97 20.09
C ALA A 427 -13.52 -4.84 21.20
N ALA A 428 -12.56 -5.77 21.25
CA ALA A 428 -11.42 -5.72 22.15
C ALA A 428 -10.29 -4.79 21.68
N GLY A 429 -10.29 -4.34 20.42
CA GLY A 429 -9.26 -3.44 19.86
C GLY A 429 -8.09 -4.16 19.16
N VAL A 430 -8.22 -5.46 18.87
CA VAL A 430 -7.23 -6.20 18.06
C VAL A 430 -7.20 -5.64 16.64
N LYS A 431 -6.00 -5.48 16.06
CA LYS A 431 -5.83 -5.06 14.66
C LYS A 431 -5.91 -6.27 13.73
N PHE A 432 -6.27 -6.02 12.45
CA PHE A 432 -6.48 -7.06 11.45
C PHE A 432 -5.55 -6.93 10.26
N SER A 433 -5.17 -8.05 9.68
CA SER A 433 -4.50 -8.15 8.38
C SER A 433 -5.31 -9.02 7.43
N PHE A 434 -5.12 -8.88 6.12
CA PHE A 434 -5.62 -9.84 5.13
C PHE A 434 -4.51 -10.78 4.72
N GLY A 435 -4.87 -12.03 4.37
CA GLY A 435 -3.96 -13.00 3.82
C GLY A 435 -4.64 -13.96 2.84
N THR A 436 -4.14 -14.02 1.59
CA THR A 436 -4.55 -15.07 0.64
C THR A 436 -3.92 -16.40 0.98
N ASN A 437 -2.71 -16.41 1.55
CA ASN A 437 -1.94 -17.64 1.78
C ASN A 437 -1.93 -18.51 0.50
N ASN A 438 -1.51 -17.89 -0.61
CA ASN A 438 -1.57 -18.51 -1.93
C ASN A 438 -0.66 -19.74 -2.06
N VAL A 439 -1.08 -20.71 -2.85
CA VAL A 439 -0.31 -21.89 -3.25
C VAL A 439 0.14 -21.77 -4.69
N LYS A 440 -0.64 -21.09 -5.51
CA LYS A 440 -0.41 -20.86 -6.93
C LYS A 440 -0.81 -19.43 -7.32
N ASN A 441 -0.48 -19.04 -8.55
CA ASN A 441 -0.75 -17.71 -9.07
C ASN A 441 -2.24 -17.33 -9.02
N ASP A 442 -3.12 -18.25 -9.44
CA ASP A 442 -4.57 -18.01 -9.49
C ASP A 442 -5.24 -17.81 -8.12
N ASP A 443 -4.53 -18.03 -7.03
CA ASP A 443 -5.07 -17.79 -5.68
C ASP A 443 -5.01 -16.30 -5.31
N LEU A 444 -4.13 -15.53 -5.97
CA LEU A 444 -4.08 -14.09 -5.76
C LEU A 444 -5.42 -13.45 -6.15
N ASN A 445 -5.80 -12.38 -5.46
CA ASN A 445 -7.06 -11.65 -5.62
C ASN A 445 -8.33 -12.39 -5.16
N ARG A 446 -8.22 -13.61 -4.61
CA ARG A 446 -9.35 -14.32 -3.98
C ARG A 446 -9.63 -13.79 -2.58
N LEU A 447 -9.87 -12.48 -2.49
CA LEU A 447 -10.11 -11.78 -1.21
C LEU A 447 -11.60 -11.58 -0.88
N GLU A 448 -12.52 -12.30 -1.55
CA GLU A 448 -13.97 -12.15 -1.37
C GLU A 448 -14.38 -12.30 0.09
N TYR A 449 -13.75 -13.25 0.82
CA TYR A 449 -14.02 -13.41 2.24
C TYR A 449 -13.58 -12.18 3.05
N CYS A 450 -12.40 -11.64 2.77
CA CYS A 450 -11.90 -10.43 3.43
C CYS A 450 -12.82 -9.23 3.18
N LEU A 451 -13.25 -9.03 1.92
CA LEU A 451 -14.18 -7.96 1.54
C LEU A 451 -15.56 -8.14 2.18
N LYS A 452 -16.04 -9.40 2.29
CA LYS A 452 -17.27 -9.72 3.04
C LYS A 452 -17.13 -9.31 4.50
N VAL A 453 -16.01 -9.65 5.14
CA VAL A 453 -15.72 -9.35 6.55
C VAL A 453 -15.67 -7.84 6.81
N ILE A 454 -15.03 -7.05 5.92
CA ILE A 454 -15.04 -5.58 6.04
C ILE A 454 -16.45 -5.07 6.25
N ARG A 455 -17.38 -5.52 5.41
CA ARG A 455 -18.78 -5.09 5.46
C ARG A 455 -19.51 -5.64 6.68
N GLU A 456 -19.40 -6.94 6.98
CA GLU A 456 -20.20 -7.62 8.00
C GLU A 456 -19.71 -7.38 9.42
N ALA A 457 -18.40 -7.19 9.61
CA ALA A 457 -17.83 -6.78 10.90
C ALA A 457 -17.67 -5.26 11.04
N GLY A 458 -17.95 -4.49 9.97
CA GLY A 458 -17.86 -3.03 9.97
C GLY A 458 -16.42 -2.55 10.16
N LEU A 459 -15.43 -3.22 9.55
CA LEU A 459 -14.03 -2.81 9.69
C LEU A 459 -13.77 -1.47 9.03
N THR A 460 -12.94 -0.65 9.67
CA THR A 460 -12.47 0.65 9.20
C THR A 460 -10.96 0.61 8.97
N SER A 461 -10.41 1.66 8.36
CA SER A 461 -8.95 1.79 8.18
C SER A 461 -8.18 1.75 9.51
N GLU A 462 -8.82 2.21 10.59
CA GLU A 462 -8.21 2.22 11.91
C GLU A 462 -8.11 0.83 12.53
N ASP A 463 -8.94 -0.13 12.10
CA ASP A 463 -8.89 -1.51 12.56
C ASP A 463 -7.73 -2.31 11.92
N MET A 464 -7.12 -1.77 10.84
CA MET A 464 -6.13 -2.51 10.07
C MET A 464 -4.73 -2.39 10.65
N PHE A 465 -3.98 -3.49 10.54
CA PHE A 465 -2.57 -3.55 10.89
C PHE A 465 -1.72 -2.76 9.89
N MET A 466 -0.70 -2.07 10.42
CA MET A 466 0.41 -1.50 9.65
C MET A 466 1.73 -1.88 10.30
N PRO A 467 2.79 -2.17 9.50
CA PRO A 467 4.09 -2.49 10.03
C PRO A 467 4.65 -1.37 10.93
N ARG A 468 5.39 -1.74 11.95
CA ARG A 468 6.00 -0.79 12.88
C ARG A 468 7.26 -0.15 12.28
N PRO A 469 7.62 1.06 12.70
CA PRO A 469 8.96 1.60 12.44
C PRO A 469 10.04 0.61 12.88
N ARG A 470 11.18 0.60 12.20
CA ARG A 470 12.25 -0.37 12.50
C ARG A 470 12.68 -0.36 13.97
N SER A 471 12.82 0.85 14.55
CA SER A 471 13.18 1.04 15.97
C SER A 471 12.15 0.50 16.96
N GLU A 472 10.92 0.28 16.50
CA GLU A 472 9.80 -0.19 17.33
C GLU A 472 9.44 -1.66 17.10
N ARG A 473 10.16 -2.37 16.22
CA ARG A 473 9.92 -3.78 15.94
C ARG A 473 10.09 -4.62 17.20
N LYS A 474 9.16 -5.53 17.44
CA LYS A 474 9.14 -6.37 18.64
C LYS A 474 10.41 -7.19 18.80
N ILE A 475 10.95 -7.71 17.71
CA ILE A 475 12.18 -8.49 17.69
C ILE A 475 13.38 -7.73 18.28
N LEU A 476 13.48 -6.42 18.05
CA LEU A 476 14.54 -5.59 18.61
C LEU A 476 14.31 -5.23 20.08
N LYS A 477 13.04 -5.24 20.53
CA LYS A 477 12.68 -4.91 21.93
C LYS A 477 12.68 -6.13 22.86
N LYS A 478 12.20 -7.28 22.35
CA LYS A 478 12.05 -8.51 23.14
C LYS A 478 13.19 -9.52 22.95
N GLY A 479 13.90 -9.44 21.78
CA GLY A 479 14.81 -10.50 21.36
C GLY A 479 14.08 -11.79 20.99
N LEU A 480 14.83 -12.85 20.77
CA LEU A 480 14.30 -14.20 20.60
C LEU A 480 14.33 -14.94 21.94
N PRO A 481 13.29 -15.73 22.27
CA PRO A 481 13.31 -16.54 23.48
C PRO A 481 14.41 -17.61 23.38
N SER A 482 15.04 -17.92 24.50
CA SER A 482 15.93 -19.09 24.62
C SER A 482 15.09 -20.35 24.57
N ALA A 483 15.02 -21.01 23.42
CA ALA A 483 14.32 -22.25 23.13
C ALA A 483 12.95 -22.41 23.81
N ILE A 484 11.87 -22.41 23.03
CA ILE A 484 10.55 -22.78 23.54
C ILE A 484 10.59 -24.31 23.75
N THR A 485 10.78 -24.73 24.97
CA THR A 485 10.56 -26.14 25.36
C THR A 485 9.09 -26.46 25.08
N GLY A 486 8.86 -27.36 24.19
CA GLY A 486 7.73 -27.88 23.46
C GLY A 486 6.32 -27.80 23.97
#